data_f7e9e015477f4bc76ff47e936c11824c
#
_entry.id   f7e9e015477f4bc76ff47e936c11824c
#
_cell.length_a   1.000
_cell.length_b   1.000
_cell.length_c   1.000
_cell.angle_alpha   90.00
_cell.angle_beta   90.00
_cell.angle_gamma   90.00
#
_symmetry.space_group_name_H-M   'P 1'
#
loop_
_entity.id
_entity.type
_entity.pdbx_description
1 polymer ?
#
loop_
_entity_poly.entity_id
_entity_poly.type
_entity_poly.pdbx_seq_one_letter_code
_entity_poly.pdbx_strand_id
1 'polypeptide(L)'
;EKALVYKNKIENIDIDISFKNVTQPSHASLKSKMDWDILSSFVIFDSSECNKAIIKCLQHGANHIYLDLNNIIPAWETLFKDILLDIIHVTISFQNQEQIDSFKSFLTEEIEEHFSICIDPFNLSPVDTFIDTSVSFSIDGFSIEQIGGSTNQQLSLLLYCGDRILQKCQNPSRIKFQMGIGSEFIIEISKIRAFKWLWQHLLTKNNYVQKELYILGITGWTNKSIVDPHMNLLRQTTEGLSAVCGGVSGLLIRTPSELSLKGIKWFDQRMSLNISHILKEESFLSKVSDPLNGAFIIEMLTNRIIHNSWDTFLELHEKTTDEIK
;
A
#
# COMPACT_ATOMS: atom_id res chain seq x y z
N GLU A 1 21.04 33.93 12.31
CA GLU A 1 20.50 32.93 11.35
C GLU A 1 19.22 32.35 11.94
N LYS A 2 18.08 32.55 11.26
CA LYS A 2 16.81 31.91 11.66
C LYS A 2 16.94 30.43 11.35
N ALA A 3 16.79 29.59 12.38
CA ALA A 3 16.71 28.15 12.18
C ALA A 3 15.54 27.84 11.21
N LEU A 4 15.86 27.09 10.16
CA LEU A 4 14.83 26.57 9.25
C LEU A 4 14.13 25.42 9.95
N VAL A 5 12.85 25.58 10.26
CA VAL A 5 12.03 24.57 10.92
C VAL A 5 11.02 24.04 9.89
N TYR A 6 11.05 22.76 9.65
CA TYR A 6 10.00 22.08 8.88
C TYR A 6 8.78 21.88 9.77
N LYS A 7 7.62 22.38 9.31
CA LYS A 7 6.34 22.26 10.04
C LYS A 7 5.36 21.43 9.24
N ASN A 8 5.02 20.27 9.77
CA ASN A 8 3.86 19.53 9.28
C ASN A 8 2.65 19.85 10.15
N LYS A 9 1.61 20.43 9.56
CA LYS A 9 0.40 20.85 10.26
C LYS A 9 -0.48 19.68 10.70
N ILE A 10 -0.43 18.56 9.99
CA ILE A 10 -1.25 17.37 10.27
C ILE A 10 -0.59 16.54 11.38
N GLU A 11 0.72 16.33 11.29
CA GLU A 11 1.48 15.49 12.21
C GLU A 11 1.97 16.24 13.46
N ASN A 12 1.77 17.55 13.52
CA ASN A 12 2.28 18.44 14.55
C ASN A 12 3.80 18.24 14.80
N ILE A 13 4.56 18.05 13.71
CA ILE A 13 5.99 17.80 13.74
C ILE A 13 6.73 19.07 13.38
N ASP A 14 7.47 19.62 14.34
CA ASP A 14 8.44 20.69 14.13
C ASP A 14 9.85 20.07 14.12
N ILE A 15 10.56 20.23 13.00
CA ILE A 15 11.91 19.70 12.84
C ILE A 15 12.87 20.84 12.56
N ASP A 16 13.89 20.96 13.39
CA ASP A 16 15.02 21.84 13.12
C ASP A 16 15.87 21.25 11.99
N ILE A 17 15.89 21.92 10.84
CA ILE A 17 16.67 21.51 9.67
C ILE A 17 18.14 22.01 9.77
N SER A 18 18.49 22.76 10.79
CA SER A 18 19.86 23.20 11.00
C SER A 18 20.74 22.07 11.54
N PHE A 19 21.57 21.51 10.69
CA PHE A 19 22.37 20.29 10.88
C PHE A 19 23.59 20.44 11.81
N LYS A 20 23.57 21.28 12.81
CA LYS A 20 24.72 21.43 13.72
C LYS A 20 24.59 20.46 14.91
N ASN A 21 25.40 19.43 14.93
CA ASN A 21 25.72 18.58 16.10
C ASN A 21 24.72 17.47 16.50
N VAL A 22 24.19 16.67 15.56
CA VAL A 22 23.35 15.52 15.92
C VAL A 22 23.99 14.22 15.45
N THR A 23 24.13 13.27 16.37
CA THR A 23 24.51 11.88 16.06
C THR A 23 23.39 11.23 15.26
N GLN A 24 23.71 10.70 14.10
CA GLN A 24 22.73 10.01 13.24
C GLN A 24 22.29 8.69 13.89
N PRO A 25 20.98 8.49 14.12
CA PRO A 25 20.49 7.17 14.42
C PRO A 25 20.52 6.33 13.13
N SER A 26 21.15 5.18 13.16
CA SER A 26 21.12 4.23 12.04
C SER A 26 20.01 3.19 12.27
N HIS A 27 18.98 3.19 11.46
CA HIS A 27 18.06 2.07 11.38
C HIS A 27 18.52 1.13 10.28
N ALA A 28 18.96 -0.07 10.65
CA ALA A 28 19.18 -1.13 9.68
C ALA A 28 17.85 -1.40 8.96
N SER A 29 17.78 -0.96 7.73
CA SER A 29 16.62 -1.22 6.87
C SER A 29 16.47 -2.72 6.65
N LEU A 30 15.27 -3.26 6.86
CA LEU A 30 14.91 -4.55 6.28
C LEU A 30 15.23 -4.48 4.79
N LYS A 31 15.99 -5.45 4.28
CA LYS A 31 16.25 -5.55 2.85
C LYS A 31 14.90 -5.62 2.13
N SER A 32 14.48 -4.52 1.54
CA SER A 32 13.37 -4.54 0.62
C SER A 32 13.83 -5.22 -0.66
N LYS A 33 12.94 -5.96 -1.31
CA LYS A 33 13.10 -6.33 -2.70
C LYS A 33 13.44 -5.04 -3.45
N MET A 34 14.53 -5.04 -4.21
CA MET A 34 14.94 -3.83 -4.96
C MET A 34 13.97 -3.51 -6.09
N ASP A 35 13.13 -4.47 -6.45
CA ASP A 35 12.12 -4.37 -7.49
C ASP A 35 10.71 -4.32 -6.88
N TRP A 36 9.76 -3.69 -7.56
CA TRP A 36 8.37 -3.60 -7.15
C TRP A 36 7.40 -4.03 -8.25
N ASP A 37 6.24 -4.50 -7.84
CA ASP A 37 5.15 -4.82 -8.74
C ASP A 37 4.50 -3.55 -9.27
N ILE A 38 4.18 -3.55 -10.56
CA ILE A 38 3.47 -2.45 -11.22
C ILE A 38 1.99 -2.81 -11.26
N LEU A 39 1.19 -2.02 -10.54
CA LEU A 39 -0.24 -2.29 -10.39
C LEU A 39 -1.11 -1.45 -11.31
N SER A 40 -2.25 -2.06 -11.68
CA SER A 40 -3.38 -1.36 -12.27
C SER A 40 -4.67 -1.72 -11.54
N SER A 41 -5.53 -0.72 -11.27
CA SER A 41 -6.80 -0.91 -10.56
C SER A 41 -7.99 -0.86 -11.49
N PHE A 42 -9.01 -1.66 -11.17
CA PHE A 42 -10.26 -1.74 -11.91
C PHE A 42 -11.44 -1.81 -10.94
N VAL A 43 -12.47 -1.02 -11.24
CA VAL A 43 -13.78 -1.16 -10.64
C VAL A 43 -14.65 -1.99 -11.59
N ILE A 44 -15.25 -3.06 -11.10
CA ILE A 44 -15.97 -4.00 -11.94
C ILE A 44 -17.43 -3.53 -12.13
N PHE A 45 -17.81 -3.31 -13.38
CA PHE A 45 -19.17 -3.09 -13.81
C PHE A 45 -19.67 -4.19 -14.77
N ASP A 46 -18.77 -4.69 -15.62
CA ASP A 46 -18.97 -5.81 -16.54
C ASP A 46 -17.71 -6.67 -16.62
N SER A 47 -17.87 -7.99 -16.47
CA SER A 47 -16.73 -8.93 -16.43
C SER A 47 -15.97 -9.01 -17.75
N SER A 48 -16.66 -8.94 -18.90
CA SER A 48 -16.01 -9.06 -20.21
C SER A 48 -15.27 -7.79 -20.62
N GLU A 49 -15.83 -6.62 -20.33
CA GLU A 49 -15.15 -5.34 -20.57
C GLU A 49 -13.94 -5.17 -19.65
N CYS A 50 -14.10 -5.54 -18.37
CA CYS A 50 -13.01 -5.52 -17.41
C CYS A 50 -11.88 -6.47 -17.81
N ASN A 51 -12.19 -7.70 -18.24
CA ASN A 51 -11.20 -8.65 -18.77
C ASN A 51 -10.33 -8.03 -19.88
N LYS A 52 -10.96 -7.43 -20.89
CA LYS A 52 -10.25 -6.76 -22.00
C LYS A 52 -9.31 -5.64 -21.49
N ALA A 53 -9.78 -4.87 -20.51
CA ALA A 53 -8.98 -3.80 -19.93
C ALA A 53 -7.80 -4.36 -19.10
N ILE A 54 -8.00 -5.42 -18.35
CA ILE A 54 -6.96 -6.13 -17.61
C ILE A 54 -5.89 -6.65 -18.56
N ILE A 55 -6.27 -7.44 -19.59
CA ILE A 55 -5.34 -7.98 -20.58
C ILE A 55 -4.51 -6.87 -21.21
N LYS A 56 -5.15 -5.75 -21.55
CA LYS A 56 -4.45 -4.60 -22.11
C LYS A 56 -3.41 -4.00 -21.14
N CYS A 57 -3.70 -3.90 -19.86
CA CYS A 57 -2.73 -3.42 -18.87
C CYS A 57 -1.58 -4.42 -18.67
N LEU A 58 -1.87 -5.72 -18.62
CA LEU A 58 -0.85 -6.77 -18.53
C LEU A 58 0.10 -6.73 -19.74
N GLN A 59 -0.43 -6.54 -20.96
CA GLN A 59 0.38 -6.36 -22.18
C GLN A 59 1.27 -5.10 -22.14
N HIS A 60 0.95 -4.13 -21.27
CA HIS A 60 1.73 -2.90 -21.08
C HIS A 60 2.53 -2.91 -19.76
N GLY A 61 2.81 -4.10 -19.23
CA GLY A 61 3.76 -4.32 -18.15
C GLY A 61 3.22 -4.23 -16.74
N ALA A 62 1.89 -4.17 -16.53
CA ALA A 62 1.33 -4.47 -15.22
C ALA A 62 1.55 -5.96 -14.91
N ASN A 63 1.91 -6.27 -13.67
CA ASN A 63 2.07 -7.64 -13.17
C ASN A 63 1.27 -7.93 -11.91
N HIS A 64 0.53 -6.94 -11.43
CA HIS A 64 -0.39 -7.07 -10.30
C HIS A 64 -1.68 -6.28 -10.58
N ILE A 65 -2.81 -6.91 -10.36
CA ILE A 65 -4.14 -6.34 -10.63
C ILE A 65 -4.86 -6.10 -9.31
N TYR A 66 -5.41 -4.90 -9.15
CA TYR A 66 -6.29 -4.56 -8.03
C TYR A 66 -7.73 -4.46 -8.50
N LEU A 67 -8.61 -5.29 -7.95
CA LEU A 67 -10.03 -5.36 -8.32
C LEU A 67 -10.90 -4.83 -7.18
N ASP A 68 -11.70 -3.81 -7.46
CA ASP A 68 -12.80 -3.40 -6.63
C ASP A 68 -14.10 -3.96 -7.23
N LEU A 69 -14.74 -4.87 -6.51
CA LEU A 69 -15.96 -5.53 -7.03
C LEU A 69 -17.18 -4.63 -7.01
N ASN A 70 -17.09 -3.46 -6.36
CA ASN A 70 -18.25 -2.61 -6.15
C ASN A 70 -19.37 -3.46 -5.53
N ASN A 71 -20.57 -3.46 -6.04
CA ASN A 71 -21.67 -4.33 -5.58
C ASN A 71 -22.00 -5.47 -6.58
N ILE A 72 -21.04 -5.88 -7.40
CA ILE A 72 -21.24 -6.87 -8.47
C ILE A 72 -20.53 -8.18 -8.09
N ILE A 73 -21.20 -9.30 -8.32
CA ILE A 73 -20.57 -10.62 -8.34
C ILE A 73 -20.13 -10.88 -9.77
N PRO A 74 -18.82 -10.88 -10.06
CA PRO A 74 -18.35 -11.08 -11.43
C PRO A 74 -18.52 -12.53 -11.88
N ALA A 75 -18.65 -12.72 -13.18
CA ALA A 75 -18.46 -14.03 -13.80
C ALA A 75 -16.94 -14.31 -13.85
N TRP A 76 -16.40 -14.98 -12.83
CA TRP A 76 -14.96 -15.17 -12.61
C TRP A 76 -14.25 -15.79 -13.82
N GLU A 77 -14.84 -16.82 -14.43
CA GLU A 77 -14.29 -17.47 -15.62
C GLU A 77 -14.19 -16.50 -16.80
N THR A 78 -15.16 -15.58 -16.94
CA THR A 78 -15.14 -14.56 -18.00
C THR A 78 -14.12 -13.45 -17.66
N LEU A 79 -14.09 -13.05 -16.38
CA LEU A 79 -13.18 -11.99 -15.90
C LEU A 79 -11.70 -12.37 -16.07
N PHE A 80 -11.36 -13.62 -15.79
CA PHE A 80 -9.98 -14.12 -15.90
C PHE A 80 -9.70 -14.95 -17.15
N LYS A 81 -10.60 -14.91 -18.14
CA LYS A 81 -10.39 -15.61 -19.39
C LYS A 81 -9.10 -15.14 -20.07
N ASP A 82 -8.30 -16.10 -20.53
CA ASP A 82 -7.02 -15.88 -21.21
C ASP A 82 -5.96 -15.13 -20.37
N ILE A 83 -6.10 -15.14 -19.03
CA ILE A 83 -5.14 -14.58 -18.09
C ILE A 83 -4.46 -15.73 -17.34
N LEU A 84 -3.13 -15.71 -17.31
CA LEU A 84 -2.31 -16.69 -16.58
C LEU A 84 -2.22 -16.28 -15.12
N LEU A 85 -3.10 -16.85 -14.27
CA LEU A 85 -3.22 -16.52 -12.85
C LEU A 85 -2.04 -17.02 -12.00
N ASP A 86 -1.24 -17.93 -12.52
CA ASP A 86 -0.03 -18.47 -11.91
C ASP A 86 1.21 -17.55 -12.07
N ILE A 87 1.09 -16.48 -12.86
CA ILE A 87 2.20 -15.54 -13.12
C ILE A 87 1.96 -14.17 -12.51
N ILE A 88 0.68 -13.77 -12.37
CA ILE A 88 0.32 -12.43 -11.87
C ILE A 88 -0.19 -12.49 -10.44
N HIS A 89 -0.10 -11.38 -9.74
CA HIS A 89 -0.78 -11.20 -8.46
C HIS A 89 -2.11 -10.47 -8.64
N VAL A 90 -3.11 -10.86 -7.85
CA VAL A 90 -4.44 -10.21 -7.86
C VAL A 90 -4.82 -9.86 -6.43
N THR A 91 -5.15 -8.60 -6.19
CA THR A 91 -5.77 -8.15 -4.93
C THR A 91 -7.22 -7.83 -5.17
N ILE A 92 -8.12 -8.37 -4.35
CA ILE A 92 -9.56 -8.18 -4.49
C ILE A 92 -10.14 -7.49 -3.27
N SER A 93 -10.93 -6.45 -3.50
CA SER A 93 -11.74 -5.77 -2.48
C SER A 93 -13.20 -6.19 -2.60
N PHE A 94 -13.74 -6.77 -1.53
CA PHE A 94 -15.12 -7.23 -1.41
C PHE A 94 -15.96 -6.22 -0.65
N GLN A 95 -17.23 -6.10 -1.02
CA GLN A 95 -18.21 -5.22 -0.36
C GLN A 95 -19.21 -6.00 0.51
N ASN A 96 -19.40 -7.28 0.21
CA ASN A 96 -20.41 -8.12 0.89
C ASN A 96 -19.99 -9.59 0.94
N GLN A 97 -20.70 -10.38 1.78
CA GLN A 97 -20.41 -11.79 2.00
C GLN A 97 -20.69 -12.66 0.76
N GLU A 98 -21.69 -12.31 -0.05
CA GLU A 98 -22.03 -13.08 -1.25
C GLU A 98 -20.88 -13.09 -2.27
N GLN A 99 -20.17 -11.96 -2.39
CA GLN A 99 -18.97 -11.87 -3.24
C GLN A 99 -17.84 -12.76 -2.70
N ILE A 100 -17.66 -12.80 -1.39
CA ILE A 100 -16.66 -13.64 -0.72
C ILE A 100 -16.95 -15.13 -0.98
N ASP A 101 -18.21 -15.54 -0.80
CA ASP A 101 -18.61 -16.93 -0.98
C ASP A 101 -18.50 -17.35 -2.46
N SER A 102 -18.88 -16.47 -3.39
CA SER A 102 -18.71 -16.70 -4.82
C SER A 102 -17.22 -16.84 -5.20
N PHE A 103 -16.35 -15.96 -4.67
CA PHE A 103 -14.93 -16.04 -4.93
C PHE A 103 -14.32 -17.32 -4.35
N LYS A 104 -14.69 -17.69 -3.13
CA LYS A 104 -14.23 -18.94 -2.51
C LYS A 104 -14.58 -20.18 -3.34
N SER A 105 -15.73 -20.19 -4.00
CA SER A 105 -16.12 -21.28 -4.91
C SER A 105 -15.34 -21.33 -6.22
N PHE A 106 -14.77 -20.20 -6.65
CA PHE A 106 -13.92 -20.09 -7.83
C PHE A 106 -12.48 -20.51 -7.55
N LEU A 107 -11.96 -20.28 -6.32
CA LEU A 107 -10.59 -20.56 -5.94
C LEU A 107 -10.25 -22.06 -6.04
N THR A 108 -9.06 -22.35 -6.58
CA THR A 108 -8.43 -23.68 -6.56
C THR A 108 -7.08 -23.58 -5.84
N GLU A 109 -6.62 -24.68 -5.24
CA GLU A 109 -5.33 -24.71 -4.51
C GLU A 109 -4.15 -24.22 -5.34
N GLU A 110 -4.19 -24.40 -6.66
CA GLU A 110 -3.11 -24.00 -7.59
C GLU A 110 -2.92 -22.50 -7.72
N ILE A 111 -3.99 -21.71 -7.53
CA ILE A 111 -3.97 -20.25 -7.75
C ILE A 111 -4.07 -19.43 -6.46
N GLU A 112 -4.38 -20.03 -5.31
CA GLU A 112 -4.63 -19.33 -4.05
C GLU A 112 -3.50 -18.37 -3.65
N GLU A 113 -2.24 -18.78 -3.79
CA GLU A 113 -1.07 -17.99 -3.36
C GLU A 113 -0.89 -16.68 -4.16
N HIS A 114 -1.47 -16.63 -5.36
CA HIS A 114 -1.43 -15.46 -6.23
C HIS A 114 -2.50 -14.42 -5.89
N PHE A 115 -3.44 -14.80 -5.03
CA PHE A 115 -4.51 -13.91 -4.60
C PHE A 115 -4.24 -13.29 -3.23
N SER A 116 -4.70 -12.04 -3.11
CA SER A 116 -4.78 -11.32 -1.85
C SER A 116 -6.17 -10.75 -1.69
N ILE A 117 -6.73 -10.81 -0.50
CA ILE A 117 -7.99 -10.13 -0.19
C ILE A 117 -7.71 -8.84 0.56
N CYS A 118 -8.38 -7.77 0.14
CA CYS A 118 -8.34 -6.50 0.84
C CYS A 118 -9.14 -6.61 2.14
N ILE A 119 -8.52 -6.26 3.26
CA ILE A 119 -9.13 -6.30 4.59
C ILE A 119 -9.32 -4.89 5.09
N ASP A 120 -10.58 -4.51 5.32
CA ASP A 120 -10.91 -3.29 6.01
C ASP A 120 -10.42 -3.37 7.46
N PRO A 121 -9.62 -2.41 7.95
CA PRO A 121 -9.12 -2.37 9.32
C PRO A 121 -10.22 -2.45 10.39
N PHE A 122 -11.43 -2.01 10.07
CA PHE A 122 -12.58 -2.03 10.96
C PHE A 122 -13.46 -3.28 10.81
N ASN A 123 -13.15 -4.14 9.81
CA ASN A 123 -13.89 -5.39 9.57
C ASN A 123 -12.96 -6.54 9.20
N LEU A 124 -12.55 -7.33 10.18
CA LEU A 124 -11.67 -8.48 10.00
C LEU A 124 -12.40 -9.80 9.70
N SER A 125 -13.73 -9.76 9.50
CA SER A 125 -14.52 -10.99 9.28
C SER A 125 -14.09 -11.81 8.05
N PRO A 126 -13.63 -11.22 6.92
CA PRO A 126 -13.18 -12.01 5.78
C PRO A 126 -11.98 -12.91 6.08
N VAL A 127 -11.17 -12.57 7.08
CA VAL A 127 -10.00 -13.38 7.48
C VAL A 127 -10.41 -14.80 7.87
N ASP A 128 -11.51 -14.95 8.63
CA ASP A 128 -11.97 -16.24 9.11
C ASP A 128 -12.43 -17.16 7.97
N THR A 129 -12.92 -16.59 6.88
CA THR A 129 -13.35 -17.33 5.69
C THR A 129 -12.18 -17.96 4.92
N PHE A 130 -11.02 -17.29 4.90
CA PHE A 130 -9.84 -17.71 4.13
C PHE A 130 -8.66 -18.18 5.01
N ILE A 131 -8.91 -18.45 6.30
CA ILE A 131 -7.82 -18.82 7.22
C ILE A 131 -7.13 -20.11 6.81
N ASP A 132 -7.88 -21.08 6.30
CA ASP A 132 -7.42 -22.41 5.90
C ASP A 132 -6.90 -22.47 4.45
N THR A 133 -6.82 -21.34 3.75
CA THR A 133 -6.32 -21.23 2.37
C THR A 133 -4.92 -20.65 2.33
N SER A 134 -4.29 -20.62 1.16
CA SER A 134 -3.00 -19.92 0.93
C SER A 134 -3.16 -18.45 0.52
N VAL A 135 -4.38 -17.95 0.44
CA VAL A 135 -4.69 -16.55 0.10
C VAL A 135 -4.06 -15.59 1.11
N SER A 136 -3.48 -14.50 0.62
CA SER A 136 -2.88 -13.46 1.46
C SER A 136 -3.92 -12.43 1.92
N PHE A 137 -3.64 -11.77 3.05
CA PHE A 137 -4.47 -10.70 3.63
C PHE A 137 -3.77 -9.35 3.43
N SER A 138 -4.38 -8.46 2.66
CA SER A 138 -3.87 -7.13 2.35
C SER A 138 -4.64 -6.08 3.14
N ILE A 139 -4.08 -5.60 4.24
CA ILE A 139 -4.76 -4.67 5.18
C ILE A 139 -4.80 -3.28 4.57
N ASP A 140 -6.00 -2.69 4.49
CA ASP A 140 -6.23 -1.40 3.87
C ASP A 140 -5.87 -0.24 4.80
N GLY A 141 -4.69 0.34 4.62
CA GLY A 141 -4.30 1.62 5.21
C GLY A 141 -4.51 2.82 4.27
N PHE A 142 -4.85 2.57 3.01
CA PHE A 142 -5.13 3.64 2.06
C PHE A 142 -6.38 4.43 2.46
N SER A 143 -7.45 3.75 2.84
CA SER A 143 -8.69 4.39 3.27
C SER A 143 -8.49 5.31 4.47
N ILE A 144 -7.58 4.98 5.40
CA ILE A 144 -7.28 5.81 6.57
C ILE A 144 -6.67 7.14 6.14
N GLU A 145 -5.74 7.13 5.20
CA GLU A 145 -5.13 8.36 4.66
C GLU A 145 -6.17 9.20 3.91
N GLN A 146 -7.07 8.57 3.14
CA GLN A 146 -8.07 9.29 2.37
C GLN A 146 -9.11 10.02 3.22
N ILE A 147 -9.41 9.53 4.41
CA ILE A 147 -10.31 10.22 5.36
C ILE A 147 -9.59 11.26 6.23
N GLY A 148 -8.29 11.50 5.98
CA GLY A 148 -7.49 12.49 6.69
C GLY A 148 -6.79 11.96 7.94
N GLY A 149 -6.65 10.66 8.09
CA GLY A 149 -5.86 10.06 9.16
C GLY A 149 -4.39 10.45 9.05
N SER A 150 -3.77 10.73 10.22
CA SER A 150 -2.35 11.04 10.30
C SER A 150 -1.48 9.81 10.01
N THR A 151 -0.21 10.04 9.69
CA THR A 151 0.78 8.96 9.52
C THR A 151 0.80 8.01 10.72
N ASN A 152 0.80 8.56 11.95
CA ASN A 152 0.85 7.74 13.16
C ASN A 152 -0.41 6.88 13.31
N GLN A 153 -1.60 7.45 13.04
CA GLN A 153 -2.87 6.71 13.08
C GLN A 153 -2.90 5.60 12.03
N GLN A 154 -2.46 5.90 10.79
CA GLN A 154 -2.37 4.90 9.72
C GLN A 154 -1.48 3.72 10.15
N LEU A 155 -0.24 3.99 10.60
CA LEU A 155 0.71 2.95 10.96
C LEU A 155 0.27 2.15 12.19
N SER A 156 -0.26 2.82 13.21
CA SER A 156 -0.72 2.15 14.45
C SER A 156 -1.88 1.21 14.19
N LEU A 157 -2.85 1.63 13.35
CA LEU A 157 -4.00 0.80 13.01
C LEU A 157 -3.60 -0.39 12.12
N LEU A 158 -2.68 -0.17 11.17
CA LEU A 158 -2.12 -1.26 10.36
C LEU A 158 -1.39 -2.29 11.22
N LEU A 159 -0.59 -1.84 12.20
CA LEU A 159 0.08 -2.74 13.16
C LEU A 159 -0.93 -3.52 14.00
N TYR A 160 -1.95 -2.84 14.52
CA TYR A 160 -2.98 -3.45 15.34
C TYR A 160 -3.75 -4.53 14.57
N CYS A 161 -4.19 -4.22 13.35
CA CYS A 161 -4.88 -5.20 12.50
C CYS A 161 -3.95 -6.35 12.10
N GLY A 162 -2.70 -6.04 11.76
CA GLY A 162 -1.68 -7.04 11.43
C GLY A 162 -1.43 -8.01 12.56
N ASP A 163 -1.31 -7.54 13.80
CA ASP A 163 -1.17 -8.38 14.99
C ASP A 163 -2.39 -9.29 15.21
N ARG A 164 -3.60 -8.75 15.09
CA ARG A 164 -4.84 -9.52 15.21
C ARG A 164 -4.96 -10.62 14.16
N ILE A 165 -4.58 -10.33 12.91
CA ILE A 165 -4.57 -11.32 11.83
C ILE A 165 -3.47 -12.36 12.07
N LEU A 166 -2.28 -11.93 12.51
CA LEU A 166 -1.16 -12.81 12.81
C LEU A 166 -1.50 -13.83 13.90
N GLN A 167 -2.21 -13.41 14.95
CA GLN A 167 -2.69 -14.29 16.00
C GLN A 167 -3.62 -15.40 15.48
N LYS A 168 -4.39 -15.11 14.41
CA LYS A 168 -5.28 -16.08 13.76
C LYS A 168 -4.54 -16.99 12.78
N CYS A 169 -3.84 -16.40 11.81
CA CYS A 169 -3.24 -17.15 10.69
C CYS A 169 -1.86 -17.77 11.01
N GLN A 170 -1.18 -17.29 12.05
CA GLN A 170 0.17 -17.74 12.50
C GLN A 170 1.24 -17.77 11.39
N ASN A 171 0.97 -17.09 10.27
CA ASN A 171 1.88 -17.01 9.12
C ASN A 171 2.04 -15.54 8.68
N PRO A 172 3.15 -14.87 9.08
CA PRO A 172 3.37 -13.47 8.75
C PRO A 172 3.53 -13.23 7.24
N SER A 173 3.95 -14.23 6.46
CA SER A 173 4.17 -14.08 5.01
C SER A 173 2.85 -13.87 4.23
N ARG A 174 1.72 -14.24 4.82
CA ARG A 174 0.39 -14.00 4.23
C ARG A 174 -0.14 -12.60 4.51
N ILE A 175 0.52 -11.82 5.36
CA ILE A 175 0.06 -10.48 5.75
C ILE A 175 0.78 -9.45 4.89
N LYS A 176 0.00 -8.70 4.14
CA LYS A 176 0.42 -7.59 3.27
C LYS A 176 -0.24 -6.30 3.77
N PHE A 177 0.34 -5.17 3.42
CA PHE A 177 -0.18 -3.87 3.86
C PHE A 177 -0.34 -2.92 2.68
N GLN A 178 -1.43 -2.17 2.66
CA GLN A 178 -1.66 -1.09 1.71
C GLN A 178 -1.44 0.24 2.42
N MET A 179 -0.72 1.15 1.80
CA MET A 179 -0.45 2.49 2.33
C MET A 179 -0.82 3.55 1.32
N GLY A 180 -1.64 4.51 1.73
CA GLY A 180 -1.84 5.73 0.99
C GLY A 180 -0.55 6.54 0.95
N ILE A 181 -0.22 7.09 -0.21
CA ILE A 181 0.95 7.92 -0.45
C ILE A 181 0.48 9.32 -0.76
N GLY A 182 0.77 10.25 0.14
CA GLY A 182 0.40 11.65 0.02
C GLY A 182 1.47 12.52 -0.63
N SER A 183 1.30 13.84 -0.51
CA SER A 183 2.17 14.83 -1.16
C SER A 183 3.48 15.12 -0.42
N GLU A 184 3.61 14.71 0.82
CA GLU A 184 4.74 15.07 1.70
C GLU A 184 5.94 14.15 1.49
N PHE A 185 6.71 14.38 0.44
CA PHE A 185 7.77 13.52 -0.08
C PHE A 185 8.67 12.89 1.00
N ILE A 186 9.20 13.70 1.93
CA ILE A 186 10.12 13.25 2.97
C ILE A 186 9.40 12.40 4.03
N ILE A 187 8.17 12.78 4.37
CA ILE A 187 7.36 12.04 5.36
C ILE A 187 6.94 10.69 4.80
N GLU A 188 6.52 10.62 3.54
CA GLU A 188 6.12 9.37 2.91
C GLU A 188 7.26 8.33 2.88
N ILE A 189 8.48 8.76 2.57
CA ILE A 189 9.67 7.91 2.65
C ILE A 189 9.89 7.41 4.08
N SER A 190 9.87 8.33 5.05
CA SER A 190 10.09 8.01 6.46
C SER A 190 8.99 7.11 7.04
N LYS A 191 7.75 7.29 6.60
CA LYS A 191 6.57 6.47 6.95
C LYS A 191 6.77 5.00 6.58
N ILE A 192 7.13 4.74 5.32
CA ILE A 192 7.35 3.37 4.84
C ILE A 192 8.51 2.71 5.59
N ARG A 193 9.62 3.43 5.78
CA ARG A 193 10.78 2.96 6.54
C ARG A 193 10.42 2.64 8.00
N ALA A 194 9.67 3.54 8.65
CA ALA A 194 9.20 3.38 10.02
C ALA A 194 8.33 2.13 10.17
N PHE A 195 7.40 1.92 9.23
CA PHE A 195 6.52 0.75 9.29
C PHE A 195 7.26 -0.58 9.15
N LYS A 196 8.25 -0.65 8.27
CA LYS A 196 9.10 -1.85 8.14
C LYS A 196 9.77 -2.20 9.46
N TRP A 197 10.30 -1.20 10.15
CA TRP A 197 10.92 -1.40 11.45
C TRP A 197 9.89 -1.83 12.51
N LEU A 198 8.74 -1.15 12.57
CA LEU A 198 7.67 -1.44 13.54
C LEU A 198 7.13 -2.87 13.37
N TRP A 199 6.85 -3.28 12.14
CA TRP A 199 6.39 -4.65 11.85
C TRP A 199 7.42 -5.69 12.24
N GLN A 200 8.70 -5.48 11.87
CA GLN A 200 9.78 -6.39 12.26
C GLN A 200 9.93 -6.47 13.78
N HIS A 201 9.80 -5.35 14.48
CA HIS A 201 9.86 -5.32 15.94
C HIS A 201 8.72 -6.12 16.57
N LEU A 202 7.50 -5.97 16.06
CA LEU A 202 6.33 -6.74 16.49
C LEU A 202 6.52 -8.24 16.26
N LEU A 203 6.99 -8.63 15.08
CA LEU A 203 7.28 -10.03 14.76
C LEU A 203 8.34 -10.64 15.69
N THR A 204 9.41 -9.90 15.94
CA THR A 204 10.49 -10.35 16.83
C THR A 204 9.98 -10.57 18.26
N LYS A 205 9.13 -9.69 18.76
CA LYS A 205 8.48 -9.84 20.08
C LYS A 205 7.59 -11.07 20.17
N ASN A 206 6.95 -11.45 19.06
CA ASN A 206 6.07 -12.62 18.96
C ASN A 206 6.82 -13.88 18.52
N ASN A 207 8.17 -13.88 18.46
CA ASN A 207 9.03 -14.99 18.02
C ASN A 207 8.80 -15.47 16.58
N TYR A 208 8.32 -14.57 15.71
CA TYR A 208 8.22 -14.84 14.28
C TYR A 208 9.44 -14.30 13.53
N VAL A 209 9.80 -14.99 12.45
CA VAL A 209 10.85 -14.55 11.51
C VAL A 209 10.22 -14.40 10.14
N GLN A 210 10.32 -13.20 9.58
CA GLN A 210 9.92 -12.92 8.21
C GLN A 210 11.09 -12.25 7.47
N LYS A 211 11.36 -12.72 6.26
CA LYS A 211 12.46 -12.18 5.44
C LYS A 211 12.05 -10.97 4.63
N GLU A 212 10.81 -10.96 4.13
CA GLU A 212 10.30 -9.94 3.24
C GLU A 212 8.92 -9.47 3.71
N LEU A 213 8.70 -8.17 3.71
CA LEU A 213 7.42 -7.54 4.00
C LEU A 213 6.85 -6.96 2.70
N TYR A 214 5.61 -7.30 2.37
CA TYR A 214 4.93 -6.72 1.20
C TYR A 214 4.14 -5.48 1.61
N ILE A 215 4.56 -4.34 1.06
CA ILE A 215 3.86 -3.06 1.19
C ILE A 215 3.45 -2.59 -0.19
N LEU A 216 2.15 -2.36 -0.39
CA LEU A 216 1.58 -1.75 -1.57
C LEU A 216 1.42 -0.24 -1.32
N GLY A 217 2.16 0.58 -2.06
CA GLY A 217 1.96 2.03 -2.08
C GLY A 217 0.87 2.41 -3.09
N ILE A 218 -0.11 3.20 -2.65
CA ILE A 218 -1.22 3.66 -3.49
C ILE A 218 -1.25 5.18 -3.46
N THR A 219 -1.11 5.85 -4.62
CA THR A 219 -1.19 7.31 -4.68
C THR A 219 -2.59 7.81 -4.30
N GLY A 220 -2.64 8.81 -3.41
CA GLY A 220 -3.90 9.32 -2.85
C GLY A 220 -4.68 10.24 -3.80
N TRP A 221 -5.89 10.63 -3.37
CA TRP A 221 -6.75 11.59 -4.07
C TRP A 221 -6.82 12.95 -3.41
N THR A 222 -6.42 13.06 -2.14
CA THR A 222 -6.61 14.24 -1.29
C THR A 222 -6.03 15.53 -1.87
N ASN A 223 -4.98 15.43 -2.67
CA ASN A 223 -4.30 16.56 -3.33
C ASN A 223 -4.56 16.67 -4.83
N LYS A 224 -5.49 15.86 -5.39
CA LYS A 224 -5.74 15.84 -6.83
C LYS A 224 -6.75 16.90 -7.25
N SER A 225 -6.59 17.40 -8.48
CA SER A 225 -7.48 18.39 -9.09
C SER A 225 -8.39 17.76 -10.14
N ILE A 226 -9.68 18.09 -10.07
CA ILE A 226 -10.66 17.71 -11.09
C ILE A 226 -10.55 18.64 -12.32
N VAL A 227 -10.10 19.89 -12.11
CA VAL A 227 -10.04 20.93 -13.15
C VAL A 227 -8.91 20.66 -14.14
N ASP A 228 -7.75 20.24 -13.64
CA ASP A 228 -6.57 19.94 -14.46
C ASP A 228 -6.01 18.54 -14.15
N PRO A 229 -6.48 17.51 -14.86
CA PRO A 229 -5.99 16.14 -14.69
C PRO A 229 -4.50 15.98 -15.02
N HIS A 230 -3.92 16.81 -15.90
CA HIS A 230 -2.50 16.72 -16.28
C HIS A 230 -1.58 17.09 -15.13
N MET A 231 -1.98 18.05 -14.29
CA MET A 231 -1.25 18.37 -13.05
C MET A 231 -1.22 17.20 -12.06
N ASN A 232 -2.20 16.31 -12.13
CA ASN A 232 -2.22 15.13 -11.29
C ASN A 232 -1.11 14.14 -11.67
N LEU A 233 -0.72 14.04 -12.95
CA LEU A 233 0.43 13.21 -13.38
C LEU A 233 1.73 13.64 -12.69
N LEU A 234 1.98 14.95 -12.61
CA LEU A 234 3.17 15.48 -11.93
C LEU A 234 3.16 15.14 -10.43
N ARG A 235 2.01 15.34 -9.77
CA ARG A 235 1.85 14.99 -8.35
C ARG A 235 2.07 13.51 -8.10
N GLN A 236 1.43 12.65 -8.90
CA GLN A 236 1.56 11.19 -8.81
C GLN A 236 2.98 10.70 -9.10
N THR A 237 3.74 11.39 -9.95
CA THR A 237 5.14 11.06 -10.19
C THR A 237 5.97 11.29 -8.94
N THR A 238 5.79 12.40 -8.23
CA THR A 238 6.54 12.67 -6.98
C THR A 238 6.09 11.75 -5.84
N GLU A 239 4.81 11.42 -5.76
CA GLU A 239 4.27 10.44 -4.81
C GLU A 239 4.82 9.04 -5.08
N GLY A 240 4.77 8.58 -6.33
CA GLY A 240 5.35 7.29 -6.75
C GLY A 240 6.86 7.22 -6.46
N LEU A 241 7.58 8.31 -6.73
CA LEU A 241 9.00 8.42 -6.40
C LEU A 241 9.25 8.27 -4.89
N SER A 242 8.46 8.94 -4.04
CA SER A 242 8.60 8.82 -2.59
C SER A 242 8.32 7.39 -2.09
N ALA A 243 7.28 6.75 -2.64
CA ALA A 243 6.94 5.38 -2.32
C ALA A 243 8.08 4.40 -2.64
N VAL A 244 8.64 4.52 -3.85
CA VAL A 244 9.76 3.68 -4.30
C VAL A 244 11.02 3.93 -3.47
N CYS A 245 11.36 5.20 -3.19
CA CYS A 245 12.50 5.54 -2.32
C CYS A 245 12.30 5.03 -0.88
N GLY A 246 11.07 4.97 -0.38
CA GLY A 246 10.73 4.32 0.90
C GLY A 246 10.79 2.79 0.85
N GLY A 247 10.81 2.22 -0.35
CA GLY A 247 10.98 0.80 -0.61
C GLY A 247 9.68 0.01 -0.48
N VAL A 248 8.62 0.44 -1.17
CA VAL A 248 7.40 -0.37 -1.35
C VAL A 248 7.68 -1.60 -2.23
N SER A 249 6.89 -2.65 -2.04
CA SER A 249 6.98 -3.90 -2.81
C SER A 249 6.05 -3.91 -4.02
N GLY A 250 5.04 -3.04 -4.03
CA GLY A 250 4.14 -2.81 -5.15
C GLY A 250 3.74 -1.34 -5.20
N LEU A 251 3.50 -0.83 -6.40
CA LEU A 251 3.10 0.56 -6.61
C LEU A 251 1.87 0.65 -7.51
N LEU A 252 0.80 1.19 -6.95
CA LEU A 252 -0.41 1.56 -7.67
C LEU A 252 -0.46 3.08 -7.86
N ILE A 253 -0.16 3.53 -9.06
CA ILE A 253 -0.38 4.91 -9.47
C ILE A 253 -1.79 5.02 -10.02
N ARG A 254 -2.65 5.74 -9.30
CA ARG A 254 -4.04 5.91 -9.72
C ARG A 254 -4.12 6.74 -10.99
N THR A 255 -5.20 6.57 -11.76
CA THR A 255 -5.35 7.31 -13.01
C THR A 255 -5.64 8.78 -12.74
N PRO A 256 -5.00 9.73 -13.47
CA PRO A 256 -5.18 11.17 -13.24
C PRO A 256 -6.62 11.66 -13.42
N SER A 257 -7.40 10.96 -14.25
CA SER A 257 -8.80 11.27 -14.54
C SER A 257 -9.80 10.46 -13.73
N GLU A 258 -9.37 9.68 -12.75
CA GLU A 258 -10.25 8.79 -11.95
C GLU A 258 -11.35 9.56 -11.20
N LEU A 259 -11.07 10.78 -10.77
CA LEU A 259 -12.04 11.70 -10.18
C LEU A 259 -12.96 12.38 -11.22
N SER A 260 -12.72 12.16 -12.51
CA SER A 260 -13.51 12.80 -13.56
C SER A 260 -14.80 12.02 -13.84
N LEU A 261 -15.91 12.75 -13.97
CA LEU A 261 -17.20 12.18 -14.36
C LEU A 261 -17.20 11.56 -15.79
N LYS A 262 -16.14 11.78 -16.57
CA LYS A 262 -16.00 11.27 -17.94
C LYS A 262 -15.50 9.82 -18.03
N GLY A 263 -15.26 9.18 -16.87
CA GLY A 263 -14.70 7.84 -16.80
C GLY A 263 -13.19 7.77 -17.10
N ILE A 264 -12.60 6.61 -16.84
CA ILE A 264 -11.16 6.36 -17.02
C ILE A 264 -10.88 6.13 -18.51
N LYS A 265 -9.98 6.93 -19.07
CA LYS A 265 -9.51 6.75 -20.45
C LYS A 265 -8.27 5.87 -20.47
N TRP A 266 -8.13 5.08 -21.52
CA TRP A 266 -6.92 4.26 -21.73
C TRP A 266 -5.63 5.08 -21.69
N PHE A 267 -5.62 6.27 -22.25
CA PHE A 267 -4.46 7.16 -22.22
C PHE A 267 -4.00 7.43 -20.80
N ASP A 268 -4.93 7.77 -19.90
CA ASP A 268 -4.61 8.09 -18.52
C ASP A 268 -4.10 6.87 -17.75
N GLN A 269 -4.71 5.69 -17.98
CA GLN A 269 -4.26 4.44 -17.38
C GLN A 269 -2.86 4.05 -17.85
N ARG A 270 -2.58 4.22 -19.14
CA ARG A 270 -1.25 4.01 -19.70
C ARG A 270 -0.22 4.98 -19.10
N MET A 271 -0.57 6.24 -18.89
CA MET A 271 0.33 7.22 -18.27
C MET A 271 0.68 6.81 -16.83
N SER A 272 -0.27 6.32 -16.06
CA SER A 272 -0.03 5.81 -14.72
C SER A 272 0.96 4.63 -14.70
N LEU A 273 0.81 3.67 -15.61
CA LEU A 273 1.77 2.58 -15.79
C LEU A 273 3.17 3.09 -16.19
N ASN A 274 3.22 4.04 -17.13
CA ASN A 274 4.48 4.61 -17.61
C ASN A 274 5.27 5.32 -16.52
N ILE A 275 4.63 5.97 -15.53
CA ILE A 275 5.33 6.55 -14.39
C ILE A 275 6.12 5.46 -13.65
N SER A 276 5.49 4.33 -13.33
CA SER A 276 6.19 3.21 -12.68
C SER A 276 7.33 2.67 -13.53
N HIS A 277 7.14 2.53 -14.86
CA HIS A 277 8.19 2.07 -15.78
C HIS A 277 9.37 3.04 -15.83
N ILE A 278 9.13 4.35 -15.91
CA ILE A 278 10.19 5.37 -15.93
C ILE A 278 11.02 5.29 -14.64
N LEU A 279 10.35 5.19 -13.48
CA LEU A 279 11.04 5.07 -12.19
C LEU A 279 11.87 3.78 -12.10
N LYS A 280 11.39 2.68 -12.69
CA LYS A 280 12.03 1.38 -12.65
C LYS A 280 13.17 1.25 -13.64
N GLU A 281 12.91 1.55 -14.91
CA GLU A 281 13.81 1.21 -16.04
C GLU A 281 14.69 2.37 -16.48
N GLU A 282 14.21 3.62 -16.40
CA GLU A 282 14.99 4.78 -16.83
C GLU A 282 15.71 5.48 -15.66
N SER A 283 15.05 5.59 -14.50
CA SER A 283 15.67 6.15 -13.29
C SER A 283 16.48 5.12 -12.51
N PHE A 284 16.43 3.85 -12.88
CA PHE A 284 17.15 2.72 -12.27
C PHE A 284 16.97 2.59 -10.76
N LEU A 285 15.83 3.06 -10.22
CA LEU A 285 15.58 2.99 -8.78
C LEU A 285 15.42 1.55 -8.27
N SER A 286 15.08 0.60 -9.15
CA SER A 286 15.07 -0.83 -8.86
C SER A 286 16.47 -1.44 -8.66
N LYS A 287 17.54 -0.70 -8.91
CA LYS A 287 18.94 -1.17 -8.75
C LYS A 287 19.59 -0.69 -7.44
N VAL A 288 18.89 0.17 -6.68
CA VAL A 288 19.43 0.77 -5.46
C VAL A 288 18.51 0.43 -4.27
N SER A 289 19.09 -0.20 -3.26
CA SER A 289 18.39 -0.46 -2.00
C SER A 289 18.51 0.74 -1.09
N ASP A 290 17.36 1.26 -0.59
CA ASP A 290 17.28 2.35 0.37
C ASP A 290 18.18 3.56 0.02
N PRO A 291 17.87 4.27 -1.09
CA PRO A 291 18.74 5.32 -1.63
C PRO A 291 18.95 6.50 -0.68
N LEU A 292 18.11 6.65 0.34
CA LEU A 292 18.15 7.74 1.30
C LEU A 292 18.63 7.30 2.70
N ASN A 293 19.19 6.09 2.80
CA ASN A 293 19.79 5.61 4.03
C ASN A 293 20.92 6.53 4.50
N GLY A 294 20.89 6.90 5.78
CA GLY A 294 21.86 7.80 6.39
C GLY A 294 21.58 9.29 6.16
N ALA A 295 20.56 9.66 5.40
CA ALA A 295 20.13 11.05 5.30
C ALA A 295 19.53 11.51 6.64
N PHE A 296 20.17 12.49 7.29
CA PHE A 296 19.84 12.91 8.66
C PHE A 296 18.34 13.16 8.88
N ILE A 297 17.70 13.92 7.99
CA ILE A 297 16.27 14.28 8.11
C ILE A 297 15.39 13.02 8.01
N ILE A 298 15.72 12.09 7.13
CA ILE A 298 14.97 10.84 6.94
C ILE A 298 15.09 9.96 8.19
N GLU A 299 16.32 9.79 8.72
CA GLU A 299 16.54 8.97 9.90
C GLU A 299 15.85 9.55 11.15
N MET A 300 15.90 10.87 11.32
CA MET A 300 15.27 11.56 12.43
C MET A 300 13.74 11.45 12.37
N LEU A 301 13.14 11.67 11.19
CA LEU A 301 11.69 11.52 10.99
C LEU A 301 11.25 10.08 11.18
N THR A 302 11.99 9.13 10.60
CA THR A 302 11.71 7.70 10.76
C THR A 302 11.64 7.33 12.25
N ASN A 303 12.63 7.75 13.05
CA ASN A 303 12.64 7.53 14.49
C ASN A 303 11.42 8.11 15.18
N ARG A 304 11.09 9.37 14.87
CA ARG A 304 9.96 10.04 15.50
C ARG A 304 8.63 9.36 15.16
N ILE A 305 8.45 8.97 13.90
CA ILE A 305 7.27 8.22 13.46
C ILE A 305 7.19 6.86 14.17
N ILE A 306 8.32 6.15 14.32
CA ILE A 306 8.38 4.88 15.04
C ILE A 306 7.84 5.05 16.47
N HIS A 307 8.40 5.99 17.25
CA HIS A 307 8.00 6.19 18.64
C HIS A 307 6.52 6.56 18.75
N ASN A 308 6.09 7.59 18.01
CA ASN A 308 4.70 8.04 18.08
C ASN A 308 3.70 6.95 17.65
N SER A 309 4.00 6.22 16.59
CA SER A 309 3.11 5.15 16.11
C SER A 309 3.09 3.95 17.06
N TRP A 310 4.21 3.65 17.72
CA TRP A 310 4.26 2.58 18.70
C TRP A 310 3.45 2.92 19.95
N ASP A 311 3.56 4.15 20.45
CA ASP A 311 2.78 4.62 21.61
C ASP A 311 1.28 4.56 21.30
N THR A 312 0.87 5.07 20.13
CA THR A 312 -0.54 4.98 19.69
C THR A 312 -1.01 3.52 19.51
N PHE A 313 -0.13 2.64 19.02
CA PHE A 313 -0.44 1.20 18.90
C PHE A 313 -0.69 0.56 20.27
N LEU A 314 0.09 0.89 21.29
CA LEU A 314 -0.13 0.40 22.66
C LEU A 314 -1.46 0.91 23.21
N GLU A 315 -1.79 2.18 22.99
CA GLU A 315 -3.10 2.74 23.38
C GLU A 315 -4.28 2.00 22.71
N LEU A 316 -4.14 1.60 21.42
CA LEU A 316 -5.16 0.83 20.73
C LEU A 316 -5.38 -0.56 21.34
N HIS A 317 -4.34 -1.19 21.89
CA HIS A 317 -4.46 -2.47 22.57
C HIS A 317 -5.20 -2.38 23.91
N GLU A 318 -5.20 -1.21 24.55
CA GLU A 318 -5.92 -0.99 25.82
C GLU A 318 -7.41 -0.69 25.60
N LYS A 319 -7.80 -0.29 24.37
CA LYS A 319 -9.18 0.05 24.01
C LYS A 319 -9.96 -1.17 23.54
N THR A 320 -11.26 -1.13 23.78
CA THR A 320 -12.18 -2.13 23.19
C THR A 320 -12.39 -1.85 21.70
N THR A 321 -12.77 -2.88 20.93
CA THR A 321 -12.99 -2.77 19.47
C THR A 321 -14.03 -1.70 19.11
N ASP A 322 -15.01 -1.45 19.99
CA ASP A 322 -16.06 -0.44 19.78
C ASP A 322 -15.59 0.99 20.04
N GLU A 323 -14.49 1.18 20.80
CA GLU A 323 -13.87 2.48 21.05
C GLU A 323 -12.88 2.89 19.95
N ILE A 324 -12.49 1.95 19.09
CA ILE A 324 -11.54 2.16 18.00
C ILE A 324 -12.25 2.61 16.70
N LYS A 325 -13.54 2.23 16.55
CA LYS A 325 -14.39 2.66 15.41
C LYS A 325 -14.86 4.09 15.56
#